data_abf884d9154fa9399bf346245c881d7c
#
_entry.id   abf884d9154fa9399bf346245c881d7c
#
_cell.length_a   1.000
_cell.length_b   1.000
_cell.length_c   1.000
_cell.angle_alpha   90.00
_cell.angle_beta   90.00
_cell.angle_gamma   90.00
#
_symmetry.space_group_name_H-M   'P 1'
#
loop_
_entity.id
_entity.type
_entity.pdbx_description
1 polymer ?
#
loop_
_entity_poly.entity_id
_entity_poly.type
_entity_poly.pdbx_seq_one_letter_code
_entity_poly.pdbx_strand_id
1 'polypeptide(L)'
;LLNFDQHAYVERRNAEGKPWMPNCGICVFTYEDGVWAMKEEPVSAEEFREKHFPKTVSYYLVRHGETHFNVLHRLQGQCDSPLTENGIKQAKQTCKKLKDVTFDLAFSSTSERARDTADIILSNRDMHAYTDERLKEIFFGDLEGSDYTENFSEQQGRFDEVHYKDIGGEDKEDVQKRIVSFLRDTVDQAKDGDNVLLVTHANYYTVLLETLFGIDRKKLFHEAHEKGINPTPNGGICRFQYHNGTWSLLEMMNGEKYE
;
A
#
# COMPACT_ATOMS: atom_id res chain seq x y z
N LEU A 1 -21.60 40.52 -15.46
CA LEU A 1 -22.03 40.46 -14.05
C LEU A 1 -22.51 39.04 -13.77
N LEU A 2 -21.96 38.42 -12.70
CA LEU A 2 -22.37 37.09 -12.24
C LEU A 2 -23.86 37.12 -11.84
N ASN A 3 -24.69 36.31 -12.48
CA ASN A 3 -26.05 36.07 -12.05
C ASN A 3 -26.05 35.01 -10.94
N PHE A 4 -25.35 35.32 -9.84
CA PHE A 4 -25.12 34.42 -8.72
C PHE A 4 -25.59 35.09 -7.42
N ASP A 5 -26.60 34.52 -6.80
CA ASP A 5 -27.06 34.97 -5.48
C ASP A 5 -26.16 34.34 -4.40
N GLN A 6 -25.14 35.10 -4.03
CA GLN A 6 -24.19 34.70 -3.00
C GLN A 6 -24.88 34.39 -1.67
N HIS A 7 -25.91 35.15 -1.31
CA HIS A 7 -26.59 35.00 -0.01
C HIS A 7 -27.36 33.68 0.05
N ALA A 8 -28.17 33.41 -0.95
CA ALA A 8 -28.92 32.16 -1.04
C ALA A 8 -27.99 30.91 -1.11
N TYR A 9 -26.85 31.05 -1.79
CA TYR A 9 -25.85 29.99 -1.84
C TYR A 9 -25.22 29.70 -0.47
N VAL A 10 -24.80 30.75 0.26
CA VAL A 10 -24.20 30.60 1.61
C VAL A 10 -25.21 30.01 2.59
N GLU A 11 -26.48 30.46 2.55
CA GLU A 11 -27.52 29.90 3.41
C GLU A 11 -27.75 28.40 3.14
N ARG A 12 -27.80 27.99 1.88
CA ARG A 12 -27.94 26.58 1.52
C ARG A 12 -26.78 25.75 2.02
N ARG A 13 -25.54 26.18 1.82
CA ARG A 13 -24.33 25.48 2.27
C ARG A 13 -24.28 25.36 3.79
N ASN A 14 -24.68 26.37 4.50
CA ASN A 14 -24.77 26.34 5.96
C ASN A 14 -25.83 25.33 6.43
N ALA A 15 -26.99 25.26 5.76
CA ALA A 15 -28.04 24.30 6.06
C ALA A 15 -27.58 22.84 5.78
N GLU A 16 -26.70 22.62 4.81
CA GLU A 16 -26.10 21.33 4.51
C GLU A 16 -24.90 20.98 5.39
N GLY A 17 -24.47 21.89 6.30
CA GLY A 17 -23.29 21.71 7.13
C GLY A 17 -21.95 21.76 6.38
N LYS A 18 -21.95 22.31 5.16
CA LYS A 18 -20.77 22.42 4.30
C LYS A 18 -20.20 23.84 4.33
N PRO A 19 -18.86 24.03 4.30
CA PRO A 19 -18.30 25.38 4.12
C PRO A 19 -18.71 25.94 2.76
N TRP A 20 -18.98 27.26 2.70
CA TRP A 20 -19.37 27.90 1.43
C TRP A 20 -18.24 27.88 0.38
N MET A 21 -16.99 27.85 0.83
CA MET A 21 -15.79 27.63 0.03
C MET A 21 -14.83 26.75 0.84
N PRO A 22 -14.55 25.52 0.42
CA PRO A 22 -13.53 24.70 1.08
C PRO A 22 -12.15 25.36 0.93
N ASN A 23 -11.23 25.09 1.84
CA ASN A 23 -9.83 25.48 1.69
C ASN A 23 -9.28 24.93 0.38
N CYS A 24 -8.61 25.78 -0.43
CA CYS A 24 -8.19 25.47 -1.79
C CYS A 24 -9.33 25.02 -2.71
N GLY A 25 -10.57 25.49 -2.45
CA GLY A 25 -11.74 25.14 -3.23
C GLY A 25 -11.66 25.63 -4.68
N ILE A 26 -12.19 24.82 -5.59
CA ILE A 26 -12.25 25.08 -7.03
C ILE A 26 -13.71 25.21 -7.43
N CYS A 27 -14.02 26.26 -8.20
CA CYS A 27 -15.31 26.43 -8.87
C CYS A 27 -15.11 26.54 -10.37
N VAL A 28 -16.07 26.08 -11.14
CA VAL A 28 -16.09 26.22 -12.60
C VAL A 28 -17.17 27.20 -13.01
N PHE A 29 -16.79 28.19 -13.79
CA PHE A 29 -17.71 29.15 -14.38
C PHE A 29 -17.71 29.01 -15.89
N THR A 30 -18.87 29.24 -16.51
CA THR A 30 -19.03 29.42 -17.96
C THR A 30 -19.35 30.86 -18.28
N TYR A 31 -18.91 31.30 -19.46
CA TYR A 31 -19.26 32.60 -20.00
C TYR A 31 -19.91 32.41 -21.37
N GLU A 32 -21.20 32.72 -21.48
CA GLU A 32 -21.97 32.59 -22.70
C GLU A 32 -22.84 33.85 -22.86
N ASP A 33 -22.89 34.40 -24.03
CA ASP A 33 -23.76 35.59 -24.43
C ASP A 33 -23.63 36.76 -23.44
N GLY A 34 -22.43 37.05 -22.95
CA GLY A 34 -22.18 38.17 -22.04
C GLY A 34 -22.50 37.91 -20.58
N VAL A 35 -22.89 36.69 -20.24
CA VAL A 35 -23.29 36.31 -18.86
C VAL A 35 -22.32 35.25 -18.29
N TRP A 36 -21.88 35.47 -17.06
CA TRP A 36 -21.18 34.48 -16.26
C TRP A 36 -22.15 33.64 -15.44
N ALA A 37 -22.04 32.34 -15.53
CA ALA A 37 -22.79 31.41 -14.69
C ALA A 37 -21.85 30.45 -13.98
N MET A 38 -22.16 30.12 -12.73
CA MET A 38 -21.46 29.06 -12.01
C MET A 38 -21.94 27.72 -12.61
N LYS A 39 -20.99 26.98 -13.22
CA LYS A 39 -21.24 25.66 -13.79
C LYS A 39 -21.15 24.55 -12.74
N GLU A 40 -20.21 24.69 -11.83
CA GLU A 40 -19.99 23.74 -10.75
C GLU A 40 -19.79 24.46 -9.42
N GLU A 41 -20.41 23.93 -8.38
CA GLU A 41 -20.25 24.45 -7.02
C GLU A 41 -18.80 24.26 -6.54
N PRO A 42 -18.35 25.12 -5.59
CA PRO A 42 -17.04 24.95 -5.00
C PRO A 42 -16.89 23.58 -4.35
N VAL A 43 -15.88 22.84 -4.79
CA VAL A 43 -15.45 21.56 -4.24
C VAL A 43 -14.01 21.64 -3.78
N SER A 44 -13.54 20.71 -2.96
CA SER A 44 -12.12 20.62 -2.64
C SER A 44 -11.28 20.36 -3.89
N ALA A 45 -9.99 20.70 -3.85
CA ALA A 45 -9.10 20.39 -4.96
C ALA A 45 -9.02 18.89 -5.23
N GLU A 46 -9.20 18.06 -4.20
CA GLU A 46 -9.24 16.61 -4.29
C GLU A 46 -10.49 16.14 -5.03
N GLU A 47 -11.69 16.55 -4.59
CA GLU A 47 -12.96 16.24 -5.26
C GLU A 47 -12.99 16.71 -6.72
N PHE A 48 -12.39 17.90 -7.00
CA PHE A 48 -12.30 18.39 -8.39
C PHE A 48 -11.41 17.50 -9.24
N ARG A 49 -10.25 17.07 -8.68
CA ARG A 49 -9.31 16.17 -9.37
C ARG A 49 -9.98 14.83 -9.68
N GLU A 50 -10.63 14.22 -8.69
CA GLU A 50 -11.33 12.94 -8.85
C GLU A 50 -12.43 12.99 -9.93
N LYS A 51 -13.19 14.08 -9.97
CA LYS A 51 -14.27 14.27 -10.92
C LYS A 51 -13.81 14.51 -12.35
N HIS A 52 -12.74 15.32 -12.54
CA HIS A 52 -12.31 15.79 -13.85
C HIS A 52 -11.07 15.05 -14.39
N PHE A 53 -10.33 14.39 -13.53
CA PHE A 53 -9.12 13.64 -13.85
C PHE A 53 -9.15 12.28 -13.15
N PRO A 54 -10.12 11.41 -13.51
CA PRO A 54 -10.23 10.10 -12.91
C PRO A 54 -8.90 9.34 -13.06
N LYS A 55 -8.49 8.68 -12.00
CA LYS A 55 -7.25 7.94 -11.99
C LYS A 55 -7.46 6.56 -11.40
N THR A 56 -7.06 5.55 -12.15
CA THR A 56 -6.98 4.16 -11.73
C THR A 56 -5.52 3.74 -11.71
N VAL A 57 -5.03 3.23 -10.59
CA VAL A 57 -3.67 2.70 -10.45
C VAL A 57 -3.74 1.30 -9.87
N SER A 58 -3.12 0.34 -10.54
CA SER A 58 -3.09 -1.06 -10.11
C SER A 58 -1.77 -1.37 -9.42
N TYR A 59 -1.82 -1.95 -8.23
CA TYR A 59 -0.66 -2.31 -7.42
C TYR A 59 -0.48 -3.82 -7.36
N TYR A 60 0.75 -4.26 -7.57
CA TYR A 60 1.21 -5.64 -7.44
C TYR A 60 2.25 -5.68 -6.32
N LEU A 61 1.80 -6.00 -5.12
CA LEU A 61 2.67 -6.10 -3.95
C LEU A 61 3.19 -7.53 -3.83
N VAL A 62 4.50 -7.68 -3.78
CA VAL A 62 5.19 -8.96 -3.69
C VAL A 62 5.99 -9.02 -2.40
N ARG A 63 5.86 -10.11 -1.65
CA ARG A 63 6.79 -10.42 -0.56
C ARG A 63 8.10 -10.94 -1.13
N HIS A 64 9.23 -10.52 -0.58
CA HIS A 64 10.55 -11.03 -0.96
C HIS A 64 10.62 -12.57 -0.93
N GLY A 65 11.54 -13.16 -1.69
CA GLY A 65 11.81 -14.59 -1.68
C GLY A 65 12.34 -15.08 -0.33
N GLU A 66 12.31 -16.39 -0.10
CA GLU A 66 12.82 -17.01 1.13
C GLU A 66 14.28 -16.62 1.40
N THR A 67 14.59 -16.31 2.65
CA THR A 67 15.94 -15.96 3.14
C THR A 67 16.47 -17.02 4.08
N HIS A 68 17.78 -17.01 4.36
CA HIS A 68 18.36 -17.89 5.38
C HIS A 68 17.75 -17.65 6.77
N PHE A 69 17.36 -16.40 7.12
CA PHE A 69 16.68 -16.13 8.38
C PHE A 69 15.27 -16.73 8.42
N ASN A 70 14.56 -16.80 7.29
CA ASN A 70 13.28 -17.51 7.25
C ASN A 70 13.46 -19.00 7.56
N VAL A 71 14.49 -19.64 6.98
CA VAL A 71 14.81 -21.06 7.23
C VAL A 71 15.24 -21.31 8.69
N LEU A 72 15.96 -20.36 9.29
CA LEU A 72 16.44 -20.41 10.67
C LEU A 72 15.40 -19.90 11.69
N HIS A 73 14.17 -19.61 11.27
CA HIS A 73 13.11 -19.07 12.13
C HIS A 73 13.48 -17.80 12.89
N ARG A 74 14.30 -16.91 12.28
CA ARG A 74 14.74 -15.66 12.89
C ARG A 74 13.85 -14.48 12.46
N LEU A 75 13.51 -13.62 13.41
CA LEU A 75 12.84 -12.35 13.14
C LEU A 75 13.73 -11.48 12.26
N GLN A 76 13.19 -11.10 11.12
CA GLN A 76 13.90 -10.32 10.12
C GLN A 76 13.09 -9.07 9.78
N GLY A 77 13.30 -8.06 10.58
CA GLY A 77 12.75 -6.72 10.36
C GLY A 77 13.68 -5.90 9.47
N GLN A 78 14.46 -5.03 10.09
CA GLN A 78 15.42 -4.18 9.39
C GLN A 78 16.83 -4.77 9.30
N CYS A 79 17.16 -5.82 10.07
CA CYS A 79 18.32 -6.64 9.80
C CYS A 79 18.14 -7.41 8.48
N ASP A 80 19.24 -7.80 7.84
CA ASP A 80 19.17 -8.44 6.53
C ASP A 80 19.82 -9.83 6.50
N SER A 81 19.37 -10.65 5.58
CA SER A 81 19.87 -11.99 5.29
C SER A 81 19.58 -12.29 3.81
N PRO A 82 20.56 -12.84 3.07
CA PRO A 82 20.41 -13.05 1.64
C PRO A 82 19.33 -14.10 1.33
N LEU A 83 18.86 -14.07 0.08
CA LEU A 83 17.95 -15.08 -0.46
C LEU A 83 18.60 -16.46 -0.45
N THR A 84 17.83 -17.50 -0.15
CA THR A 84 18.23 -18.88 -0.39
C THR A 84 18.09 -19.23 -1.89
N GLU A 85 18.63 -20.36 -2.30
CA GLU A 85 18.38 -20.88 -3.66
C GLU A 85 16.87 -21.07 -3.92
N ASN A 86 16.10 -21.45 -2.90
CA ASN A 86 14.65 -21.55 -3.00
C ASN A 86 14.00 -20.17 -3.14
N GLY A 87 14.48 -19.16 -2.39
CA GLY A 87 14.04 -17.78 -2.53
C GLY A 87 14.25 -17.22 -3.94
N ILE A 88 15.39 -17.51 -4.55
CA ILE A 88 15.68 -17.17 -5.96
C ILE A 88 14.71 -17.88 -6.90
N LYS A 89 14.40 -19.16 -6.67
CA LYS A 89 13.40 -19.92 -7.47
C LYS A 89 12.00 -19.29 -7.31
N GLN A 90 11.59 -18.91 -6.10
CA GLN A 90 10.32 -18.24 -5.83
C GLN A 90 10.23 -16.91 -6.59
N ALA A 91 11.27 -16.07 -6.53
CA ALA A 91 11.31 -14.81 -7.27
C ALA A 91 11.20 -15.02 -8.80
N LYS A 92 11.88 -16.04 -9.35
CA LYS A 92 11.74 -16.43 -10.76
C LYS A 92 10.34 -16.93 -11.12
N GLN A 93 9.66 -17.64 -10.22
CA GLN A 93 8.27 -18.06 -10.41
C GLN A 93 7.33 -16.85 -10.41
N THR A 94 7.55 -15.88 -9.52
CA THR A 94 6.82 -14.62 -9.48
C THR A 94 7.03 -13.81 -10.76
N CYS A 95 8.27 -13.73 -11.27
CA CYS A 95 8.58 -13.14 -12.57
C CYS A 95 7.74 -13.78 -13.71
N LYS A 96 7.64 -15.12 -13.74
CA LYS A 96 6.82 -15.84 -14.73
C LYS A 96 5.32 -15.56 -14.58
N LYS A 97 4.78 -15.48 -13.36
CA LYS A 97 3.37 -15.13 -13.11
C LYS A 97 3.03 -13.73 -13.60
N LEU A 98 3.97 -12.79 -13.48
CA LEU A 98 3.82 -11.39 -13.86
C LEU A 98 4.28 -11.08 -15.29
N LYS A 99 4.64 -12.08 -16.11
CA LYS A 99 5.22 -11.88 -17.45
C LYS A 99 4.37 -11.02 -18.39
N ASP A 100 3.03 -11.12 -18.28
CA ASP A 100 2.07 -10.44 -19.15
C ASP A 100 1.62 -9.07 -18.57
N VAL A 101 2.17 -8.67 -17.41
CA VAL A 101 1.91 -7.36 -16.80
C VAL A 101 3.00 -6.39 -17.25
N THR A 102 2.64 -5.30 -17.89
CA THR A 102 3.56 -4.17 -18.12
C THR A 102 3.54 -3.30 -16.87
N PHE A 103 4.70 -3.09 -16.25
CA PHE A 103 4.85 -2.16 -15.14
C PHE A 103 5.29 -0.80 -15.67
N ASP A 104 4.72 0.25 -15.11
CA ASP A 104 5.05 1.65 -15.41
C ASP A 104 5.96 2.22 -14.32
N LEU A 105 5.76 1.77 -13.09
CA LEU A 105 6.58 2.10 -11.92
C LEU A 105 6.92 0.83 -11.16
N ALA A 106 8.12 0.81 -10.55
CA ALA A 106 8.54 -0.28 -9.68
C ALA A 106 9.29 0.28 -8.46
N PHE A 107 8.94 -0.21 -7.28
CA PHE A 107 9.58 0.16 -6.02
C PHE A 107 9.91 -1.08 -5.22
N SER A 108 10.99 -1.01 -4.44
CA SER A 108 11.35 -2.04 -3.48
C SER A 108 11.74 -1.43 -2.14
N SER A 109 11.56 -2.21 -1.07
CA SER A 109 12.23 -1.93 0.19
C SER A 109 13.74 -1.78 -0.02
N THR A 110 14.41 -1.00 0.82
CA THR A 110 15.87 -0.86 0.80
C THR A 110 16.61 -2.10 1.31
N SER A 111 15.92 -3.09 1.88
CA SER A 111 16.51 -4.36 2.31
C SER A 111 17.02 -5.17 1.12
N GLU A 112 18.20 -5.80 1.25
CA GLU A 112 18.84 -6.58 0.18
C GLU A 112 17.90 -7.65 -0.39
N ARG A 113 17.26 -8.45 0.46
CA ARG A 113 16.31 -9.50 0.05
C ARG A 113 15.17 -9.00 -0.83
N ALA A 114 14.68 -7.78 -0.59
CA ALA A 114 13.61 -7.18 -1.39
C ALA A 114 14.14 -6.63 -2.72
N ARG A 115 15.31 -6.00 -2.72
CA ARG A 115 15.98 -5.53 -3.93
C ARG A 115 16.32 -6.69 -4.86
N ASP A 116 16.96 -7.73 -4.34
CA ASP A 116 17.31 -8.92 -5.13
C ASP A 116 16.07 -9.59 -5.72
N THR A 117 14.98 -9.66 -4.95
CA THR A 117 13.70 -10.17 -5.45
C THR A 117 13.15 -9.30 -6.57
N ALA A 118 13.19 -7.97 -6.42
CA ALA A 118 12.75 -7.03 -7.45
C ALA A 118 13.58 -7.14 -8.73
N ASP A 119 14.90 -7.22 -8.61
CA ASP A 119 15.82 -7.37 -9.73
C ASP A 119 15.56 -8.66 -10.52
N ILE A 120 15.28 -9.77 -9.82
CA ILE A 120 14.92 -11.04 -10.47
C ILE A 120 13.56 -10.91 -11.18
N ILE A 121 12.55 -10.26 -10.59
CA ILE A 121 11.24 -10.07 -11.20
C ILE A 121 11.34 -9.19 -12.45
N LEU A 122 12.20 -8.18 -12.43
CA LEU A 122 12.38 -7.21 -13.51
C LEU A 122 13.46 -7.61 -14.52
N SER A 123 14.16 -8.73 -14.33
CA SER A 123 15.34 -9.15 -15.13
C SER A 123 15.12 -9.21 -16.66
N ASN A 124 13.88 -9.39 -17.11
CA ASN A 124 13.51 -9.43 -18.53
C ASN A 124 12.82 -8.13 -19.00
N ARG A 125 12.97 -7.04 -18.26
CA ARG A 125 12.33 -5.74 -18.53
C ARG A 125 13.40 -4.65 -18.56
N ASP A 126 13.19 -3.64 -19.39
CA ASP A 126 14.06 -2.46 -19.44
C ASP A 126 13.63 -1.44 -18.35
N MET A 127 13.70 -1.89 -17.09
CA MET A 127 13.42 -1.07 -15.93
C MET A 127 14.06 -1.63 -14.66
N HIS A 128 14.26 -0.74 -13.67
CA HIS A 128 14.72 -1.08 -12.33
C HIS A 128 13.74 -0.57 -11.28
N ALA A 129 13.71 -1.23 -10.12
CA ALA A 129 12.93 -0.75 -8.99
C ALA A 129 13.67 0.40 -8.25
N TYR A 130 12.97 1.49 -7.98
CA TYR A 130 13.42 2.51 -7.06
C TYR A 130 13.31 2.00 -5.62
N THR A 131 14.31 2.27 -4.79
CA THR A 131 14.26 1.89 -3.38
C THR A 131 13.59 2.98 -2.55
N ASP A 132 12.73 2.56 -1.60
CA ASP A 132 12.10 3.46 -0.65
C ASP A 132 12.10 2.85 0.76
N GLU A 133 12.61 3.61 1.75
CA GLU A 133 12.69 3.16 3.13
C GLU A 133 11.31 2.92 3.76
N ARG A 134 10.28 3.59 3.27
CA ARG A 134 8.90 3.41 3.74
C ARG A 134 8.35 2.02 3.43
N LEU A 135 8.99 1.25 2.54
CA LEU A 135 8.63 -0.14 2.21
C LEU A 135 9.34 -1.19 3.08
N LYS A 136 10.19 -0.78 4.03
CA LYS A 136 10.87 -1.69 4.95
C LYS A 136 9.89 -2.51 5.78
N GLU A 137 10.34 -3.69 6.23
CA GLU A 137 9.64 -4.48 7.24
C GLU A 137 9.54 -3.69 8.56
N ILE A 138 8.68 -4.13 9.45
CA ILE A 138 8.58 -3.60 10.80
C ILE A 138 9.95 -3.72 11.48
N PHE A 139 10.36 -2.67 12.17
CA PHE A 139 11.53 -2.75 13.04
C PHE A 139 11.15 -3.39 14.37
N PHE A 140 11.72 -4.55 14.66
CA PHE A 140 11.41 -5.33 15.86
C PHE A 140 12.23 -4.93 17.09
N GLY A 141 13.05 -3.87 17.01
CA GLY A 141 13.88 -3.41 18.13
C GLY A 141 14.85 -4.49 18.62
N ASP A 142 14.87 -4.71 19.93
CA ASP A 142 15.77 -5.69 20.57
C ASP A 142 15.51 -7.15 20.14
N LEU A 143 14.39 -7.44 19.47
CA LEU A 143 14.08 -8.78 18.95
C LEU A 143 14.64 -9.06 17.55
N GLU A 144 15.29 -8.09 16.89
CA GLU A 144 15.93 -8.29 15.59
C GLU A 144 16.89 -9.48 15.60
N GLY A 145 16.69 -10.42 14.68
CA GLY A 145 17.53 -11.63 14.54
C GLY A 145 17.31 -12.71 15.59
N SER A 146 16.41 -12.51 16.56
CA SER A 146 16.06 -13.55 17.55
C SER A 146 15.26 -14.68 16.90
N ASP A 147 15.28 -15.85 17.52
CA ASP A 147 14.45 -16.99 17.12
C ASP A 147 12.99 -16.72 17.55
N TYR A 148 12.07 -16.64 16.60
CA TYR A 148 10.66 -16.36 16.91
C TYR A 148 9.89 -17.59 17.42
N THR A 149 10.49 -18.78 17.40
CA THR A 149 9.90 -19.99 17.99
C THR A 149 10.17 -20.08 19.49
N GLU A 150 11.23 -19.42 19.97
CA GLU A 150 11.51 -19.27 21.38
C GLU A 150 10.57 -18.21 21.99
N ASN A 151 9.88 -18.58 23.07
CA ASN A 151 8.95 -17.69 23.78
C ASN A 151 7.82 -17.12 22.93
N PHE A 152 7.42 -17.84 21.86
CA PHE A 152 6.35 -17.38 20.95
C PHE A 152 5.07 -16.97 21.70
N SER A 153 4.65 -17.73 22.71
CA SER A 153 3.44 -17.40 23.51
C SER A 153 3.56 -16.08 24.27
N GLU A 154 4.76 -15.69 24.70
CA GLU A 154 5.00 -14.42 25.39
C GLU A 154 5.08 -13.25 24.42
N GLN A 155 5.52 -13.51 23.18
CA GLN A 155 5.64 -12.50 22.11
C GLN A 155 4.36 -12.37 21.27
N GLN A 156 3.40 -13.30 21.42
CA GLN A 156 2.19 -13.34 20.61
C GLN A 156 1.41 -12.01 20.65
N GLY A 157 1.26 -11.42 21.83
CA GLY A 157 0.57 -10.14 21.99
C GLY A 157 1.25 -9.01 21.21
N ARG A 158 2.59 -8.93 21.25
CA ARG A 158 3.37 -7.94 20.48
C ARG A 158 3.21 -8.13 18.98
N PHE A 159 3.24 -9.39 18.57
CA PHE A 159 3.08 -9.76 17.17
C PHE A 159 1.67 -9.43 16.65
N ASP A 160 0.64 -9.75 17.43
CA ASP A 160 -0.76 -9.49 17.06
C ASP A 160 -1.06 -7.99 16.95
N GLU A 161 -0.56 -7.19 17.90
CA GLU A 161 -0.83 -5.75 17.97
C GLU A 161 0.21 -4.88 17.26
N VAL A 162 1.32 -5.45 16.81
CA VAL A 162 2.49 -4.71 16.27
C VAL A 162 2.95 -3.65 17.26
N HIS A 163 3.46 -4.12 18.42
CA HIS A 163 3.89 -3.24 19.50
C HIS A 163 5.33 -3.54 19.91
N TYR A 164 6.28 -2.74 19.41
CA TYR A 164 7.72 -2.94 19.64
C TYR A 164 8.45 -1.66 20.09
N LYS A 165 7.75 -0.55 20.26
CA LYS A 165 8.35 0.75 20.59
C LYS A 165 9.00 0.78 21.96
N ASP A 166 8.45 0.05 22.91
CA ASP A 166 8.99 -0.12 24.27
C ASP A 166 10.33 -0.86 24.33
N ILE A 167 10.69 -1.56 23.24
CA ILE A 167 11.97 -2.26 23.03
C ILE A 167 12.76 -1.69 21.85
N GLY A 168 12.52 -0.42 21.51
CA GLY A 168 13.26 0.32 20.48
C GLY A 168 12.85 0.05 19.04
N GLY A 169 11.71 -0.65 18.81
CA GLY A 169 11.17 -0.93 17.49
C GLY A 169 10.06 0.04 17.05
N GLU A 170 9.25 -0.38 16.07
CA GLU A 170 8.09 0.37 15.55
C GLU A 170 6.78 -0.16 16.14
N ASP A 171 5.81 0.74 16.34
CA ASP A 171 4.43 0.38 16.58
C ASP A 171 3.61 0.43 15.29
N LYS A 172 2.39 -0.12 15.34
CA LYS A 172 1.45 -0.17 14.20
C LYS A 172 1.27 1.19 13.54
N GLU A 173 1.08 2.24 14.34
CA GLU A 173 0.84 3.60 13.85
C GLU A 173 2.03 4.17 13.07
N ASP A 174 3.26 3.80 13.42
CA ASP A 174 4.46 4.26 12.70
C ASP A 174 4.49 3.61 11.31
N VAL A 175 4.19 2.31 11.23
CA VAL A 175 4.09 1.57 9.98
C VAL A 175 2.95 2.08 9.11
N GLN A 176 1.77 2.32 9.68
CA GLN A 176 0.60 2.89 8.98
C GLN A 176 0.92 4.25 8.37
N LYS A 177 1.58 5.14 9.11
CA LYS A 177 1.97 6.47 8.61
C LYS A 177 2.87 6.37 7.37
N ARG A 178 3.88 5.48 7.40
CA ARG A 178 4.79 5.32 6.24
C ARG A 178 4.11 4.65 5.05
N ILE A 179 3.16 3.71 5.27
CA ILE A 179 2.34 3.12 4.22
C ILE A 179 1.51 4.21 3.53
N VAL A 180 0.73 4.99 4.29
CA VAL A 180 -0.15 6.03 3.74
C VAL A 180 0.67 7.10 3.01
N SER A 181 1.81 7.54 3.59
CA SER A 181 2.70 8.50 2.95
C SER A 181 3.24 7.99 1.62
N PHE A 182 3.72 6.73 1.58
CA PHE A 182 4.24 6.12 0.36
C PHE A 182 3.16 5.99 -0.73
N LEU A 183 2.00 5.46 -0.38
CA LEU A 183 0.91 5.25 -1.33
C LEU A 183 0.38 6.56 -1.90
N ARG A 184 0.25 7.61 -1.09
CA ARG A 184 -0.13 8.94 -1.56
C ARG A 184 0.85 9.45 -2.62
N ASP A 185 2.15 9.39 -2.32
CA ASP A 185 3.16 9.89 -3.24
C ASP A 185 3.21 9.07 -4.54
N THR A 186 2.98 7.75 -4.47
CA THR A 186 2.91 6.90 -5.67
C THR A 186 1.64 7.14 -6.49
N VAL A 187 0.49 7.36 -5.84
CA VAL A 187 -0.72 7.78 -6.55
C VAL A 187 -0.50 9.11 -7.26
N ASP A 188 0.14 10.08 -6.61
CA ASP A 188 0.42 11.39 -7.23
C ASP A 188 1.36 11.27 -8.44
N GLN A 189 2.37 10.39 -8.37
CA GLN A 189 3.34 10.15 -9.43
C GLN A 189 2.77 9.36 -10.61
N ALA A 190 1.94 8.34 -10.35
CA ALA A 190 1.38 7.46 -11.36
C ALA A 190 0.38 8.18 -12.29
N LYS A 191 0.22 7.68 -13.51
CA LYS A 191 -0.81 8.10 -14.48
C LYS A 191 -2.03 7.18 -14.39
N ASP A 192 -3.12 7.59 -15.02
CA ASP A 192 -4.29 6.72 -15.16
C ASP A 192 -3.94 5.46 -15.97
N GLY A 193 -4.30 4.30 -15.44
CA GLY A 193 -4.03 3.00 -16.02
C GLY A 193 -2.69 2.38 -15.65
N ASP A 194 -1.81 3.09 -14.93
CA ASP A 194 -0.48 2.58 -14.56
C ASP A 194 -0.56 1.33 -13.65
N ASN A 195 0.40 0.42 -13.87
CA ASN A 195 0.69 -0.71 -13.00
C ASN A 195 1.97 -0.47 -12.20
N VAL A 196 1.89 -0.62 -10.90
CA VAL A 196 2.98 -0.38 -9.96
C VAL A 196 3.39 -1.69 -9.30
N LEU A 197 4.66 -2.05 -9.44
CA LEU A 197 5.25 -3.16 -8.69
C LEU A 197 5.78 -2.65 -7.34
N LEU A 198 5.43 -3.35 -6.25
CA LEU A 198 5.97 -3.12 -4.91
C LEU A 198 6.60 -4.40 -4.40
N VAL A 199 7.89 -4.38 -4.03
CA VAL A 199 8.53 -5.54 -3.38
C VAL A 199 8.85 -5.19 -1.94
N THR A 200 8.21 -5.91 -1.02
CA THR A 200 8.21 -5.61 0.41
C THR A 200 8.19 -6.89 1.26
N HIS A 201 7.56 -6.87 2.44
CA HIS A 201 7.68 -7.86 3.51
C HIS A 201 6.32 -8.32 4.03
N ALA A 202 6.34 -9.37 4.86
CA ALA A 202 5.14 -10.03 5.36
C ALA A 202 4.33 -9.17 6.32
N ASN A 203 4.97 -8.58 7.34
CA ASN A 203 4.24 -7.80 8.34
C ASN A 203 3.83 -6.43 7.79
N TYR A 204 4.67 -5.81 6.94
CA TYR A 204 4.29 -4.62 6.19
C TYR A 204 2.97 -4.86 5.42
N TYR A 205 2.87 -5.98 4.69
CA TYR A 205 1.67 -6.36 3.96
C TYR A 205 0.45 -6.50 4.85
N THR A 206 0.57 -7.17 5.99
CA THR A 206 -0.59 -7.36 6.89
C THR A 206 -1.06 -6.05 7.53
N VAL A 207 -0.15 -5.13 7.85
CA VAL A 207 -0.51 -3.78 8.31
C VAL A 207 -1.14 -2.96 7.17
N LEU A 208 -0.68 -3.12 5.92
CA LEU A 208 -1.31 -2.50 4.75
C LEU A 208 -2.74 -3.00 4.56
N LEU A 209 -3.00 -4.30 4.69
CA LEU A 209 -4.36 -4.86 4.61
C LEU A 209 -5.29 -4.27 5.68
N GLU A 210 -4.81 -4.16 6.90
CA GLU A 210 -5.58 -3.54 7.99
C GLU A 210 -5.84 -2.06 7.72
N THR A 211 -4.82 -1.33 7.24
CA THR A 211 -4.89 0.11 6.98
C THR A 211 -5.85 0.48 5.86
N LEU A 212 -5.81 -0.24 4.74
CA LEU A 212 -6.59 0.10 3.55
C LEU A 212 -7.96 -0.58 3.49
N PHE A 213 -8.07 -1.78 4.05
CA PHE A 213 -9.25 -2.64 3.86
C PHE A 213 -9.91 -3.06 5.17
N GLY A 214 -9.37 -2.66 6.34
CA GLY A 214 -9.90 -3.03 7.64
C GLY A 214 -9.80 -4.53 7.97
N ILE A 215 -8.92 -5.26 7.27
CA ILE A 215 -8.71 -6.69 7.50
C ILE A 215 -7.87 -6.86 8.76
N ASP A 216 -8.51 -7.35 9.82
CA ASP A 216 -7.87 -7.60 11.10
C ASP A 216 -6.76 -8.65 10.97
N ARG A 217 -5.55 -8.28 11.36
CA ARG A 217 -4.35 -9.11 11.26
C ARG A 217 -4.47 -10.41 12.07
N LYS A 218 -4.94 -10.33 13.29
CA LYS A 218 -5.09 -11.48 14.19
C LYS A 218 -6.08 -12.49 13.63
N LYS A 219 -7.22 -12.00 13.12
CA LYS A 219 -8.23 -12.81 12.45
C LYS A 219 -7.65 -13.46 11.18
N LEU A 220 -6.90 -12.72 10.38
CA LEU A 220 -6.24 -13.24 9.16
C LEU A 220 -5.35 -14.45 9.47
N PHE A 221 -4.47 -14.35 10.47
CA PHE A 221 -3.58 -15.46 10.84
C PHE A 221 -4.32 -16.63 11.47
N HIS A 222 -5.36 -16.36 12.27
CA HIS A 222 -6.19 -17.41 12.88
C HIS A 222 -6.91 -18.23 11.81
N GLU A 223 -7.64 -17.58 10.91
CA GLU A 223 -8.35 -18.24 9.81
C GLU A 223 -7.40 -19.00 8.86
N ALA A 224 -6.24 -18.44 8.59
CA ALA A 224 -5.22 -19.08 7.77
C ALA A 224 -4.68 -20.36 8.46
N HIS A 225 -4.45 -20.30 9.77
CA HIS A 225 -4.05 -21.46 10.56
C HIS A 225 -5.11 -22.57 10.54
N GLU A 226 -6.38 -22.25 10.75
CA GLU A 226 -7.48 -23.21 10.66
C GLU A 226 -7.59 -23.90 9.30
N LYS A 227 -7.31 -23.15 8.22
CA LYS A 227 -7.33 -23.66 6.84
C LYS A 227 -6.01 -24.37 6.44
N GLY A 228 -4.98 -24.34 7.27
CA GLY A 228 -3.65 -24.89 6.97
C GLY A 228 -2.93 -24.16 5.83
N ILE A 229 -3.19 -22.87 5.64
CA ILE A 229 -2.58 -22.04 4.58
C ILE A 229 -1.64 -20.99 5.17
N ASN A 230 -0.64 -20.58 4.38
CA ASN A 230 0.21 -19.46 4.73
C ASN A 230 -0.37 -18.17 4.12
N PRO A 231 -0.82 -17.19 4.93
CA PRO A 231 -1.41 -15.96 4.40
C PRO A 231 -0.38 -15.02 3.77
N THR A 232 0.90 -15.23 4.04
CA THR A 232 2.01 -14.38 3.59
C THR A 232 3.17 -15.19 2.97
N PRO A 233 2.94 -16.00 1.91
CA PRO A 233 3.99 -16.84 1.35
C PRO A 233 5.12 -16.00 0.72
N ASN A 234 6.36 -16.47 0.78
CA ASN A 234 7.49 -15.86 0.08
C ASN A 234 7.26 -15.89 -1.44
N GLY A 235 7.50 -14.78 -2.12
CA GLY A 235 7.18 -14.61 -3.54
C GLY A 235 5.69 -14.54 -3.83
N GLY A 236 4.83 -14.48 -2.80
CA GLY A 236 3.38 -14.27 -2.95
C GLY A 236 3.05 -12.89 -3.51
N ILE A 237 1.95 -12.78 -4.24
CA ILE A 237 1.49 -11.56 -4.90
C ILE A 237 0.15 -11.17 -4.32
N CYS A 238 0.04 -9.92 -3.82
CA CYS A 238 -1.22 -9.28 -3.51
C CYS A 238 -1.53 -8.24 -4.60
N ARG A 239 -2.77 -8.17 -5.04
CA ARG A 239 -3.22 -7.18 -6.02
C ARG A 239 -4.28 -6.30 -5.41
N PHE A 240 -4.10 -5.01 -5.52
CA PHE A 240 -5.08 -4.02 -5.11
C PHE A 240 -5.06 -2.81 -6.05
N GLN A 241 -6.09 -2.01 -5.99
CA GLN A 241 -6.28 -0.91 -6.93
C GLN A 241 -6.72 0.35 -6.20
N TYR A 242 -6.19 1.46 -6.63
CA TYR A 242 -6.71 2.79 -6.32
C TYR A 242 -7.61 3.25 -7.47
N HIS A 243 -8.79 3.75 -7.16
CA HIS A 243 -9.67 4.41 -8.11
C HIS A 243 -10.35 5.60 -7.45
N ASN A 244 -9.98 6.81 -7.86
CA ASN A 244 -10.62 8.05 -7.41
C ASN A 244 -10.85 8.14 -5.89
N GLY A 245 -9.79 8.05 -5.09
CA GLY A 245 -9.88 8.11 -3.62
C GLY A 245 -10.25 6.78 -2.93
N THR A 246 -10.64 5.77 -3.69
CA THR A 246 -11.08 4.48 -3.13
C THR A 246 -10.05 3.37 -3.39
N TRP A 247 -9.76 2.59 -2.37
CA TRP A 247 -8.92 1.40 -2.46
C TRP A 247 -9.77 0.14 -2.54
N SER A 248 -9.44 -0.76 -3.45
CA SER A 248 -10.10 -2.06 -3.63
C SER A 248 -9.08 -3.18 -3.61
N LEU A 249 -9.30 -4.19 -2.77
CA LEU A 249 -8.50 -5.42 -2.76
C LEU A 249 -9.01 -6.35 -3.86
N LEU A 250 -8.12 -6.85 -4.71
CA LEU A 250 -8.47 -7.73 -5.84
C LEU A 250 -8.04 -9.17 -5.59
N GLU A 251 -6.87 -9.36 -4.98
CA GLU A 251 -6.30 -10.69 -4.74
C GLU A 251 -5.35 -10.64 -3.53
N MET A 252 -5.52 -11.57 -2.62
CA MET A 252 -4.61 -11.72 -1.47
C MET A 252 -3.34 -12.48 -1.87
N MET A 253 -2.29 -12.33 -1.06
CA MET A 253 -0.98 -12.92 -1.31
C MET A 253 -1.00 -14.46 -1.39
N ASN A 254 -1.96 -15.11 -0.77
CA ASN A 254 -2.20 -16.56 -0.82
C ASN A 254 -3.03 -17.01 -2.05
N GLY A 255 -3.41 -16.07 -2.93
CA GLY A 255 -4.19 -16.34 -4.15
C GLY A 255 -5.72 -16.29 -3.96
N GLU A 256 -6.24 -16.00 -2.77
CA GLU A 256 -7.68 -15.73 -2.59
C GLU A 256 -8.06 -14.44 -3.32
N LYS A 257 -9.13 -14.51 -4.14
CA LYS A 257 -9.67 -13.35 -4.86
C LYS A 257 -10.75 -12.68 -4.04
N TYR A 258 -10.77 -11.37 -4.09
CA TYR A 258 -11.83 -10.52 -3.55
C TYR A 258 -12.67 -10.00 -4.72
N GLU A 259 -13.97 -10.26 -4.66
CA GLU A 259 -14.96 -9.72 -5.59
C GLU A 259 -15.58 -8.42 -5.05
#